data_6b6da39a919ccb38ede68380108fb411
#
_entry.id   6b6da39a919ccb38ede68380108fb411
#
_cell.length_a   1.000
_cell.length_b   1.000
_cell.length_c   1.000
_cell.angle_alpha   90.00
_cell.angle_beta   90.00
_cell.angle_gamma   90.00
#
_symmetry.space_group_name_H-M   'P 1'
#
loop_
_entity.id
_entity.type
_entity.pdbx_description
1 polymer ?
#
loop_
_entity_poly.entity_id
_entity_poly.type
_entity_poly.pdbx_seq_one_letter_code
_entity_poly.pdbx_strand_id
1 'polypeptide(L)'
;MELTELDCSKAKSLLVLKCDINKLKNLDVSQNERLARLYCDNNEIETLTLGTASELLLLYCQGNRISSLDLIGAVKLIELGC
;
A
#
# COMPACT_ATOMS: atom_id res chain seq x y z
N MET A 1 14.72 -7.13 -4.41
CA MET A 1 14.30 -8.13 -3.42
C MET A 1 13.20 -9.00 -3.97
N GLU A 2 12.99 -10.17 -3.38
CA GLU A 2 12.00 -11.10 -3.91
C GLU A 2 11.03 -11.57 -2.82
N LEU A 3 10.55 -10.61 -2.01
CA LEU A 3 9.54 -10.93 -1.02
C LEU A 3 8.25 -11.37 -1.70
N THR A 4 7.67 -12.46 -1.23
CA THR A 4 6.38 -12.94 -1.70
C THR A 4 5.26 -12.64 -0.71
N GLU A 5 5.61 -12.36 0.54
CA GLU A 5 4.67 -12.01 1.59
C GLU A 5 5.28 -10.95 2.49
N LEU A 6 4.44 -10.10 3.05
CA LEU A 6 4.86 -9.08 3.99
C LEU A 6 3.74 -8.84 4.99
N ASP A 7 4.03 -9.06 6.26
CA ASP A 7 3.07 -8.80 7.34
C ASP A 7 3.55 -7.61 8.16
N CYS A 8 2.89 -6.48 8.00
CA CYS A 8 3.20 -5.26 8.74
C CYS A 8 2.08 -4.90 9.72
N SER A 9 1.21 -5.87 10.04
CA SER A 9 0.03 -5.63 10.85
C SER A 9 0.33 -5.15 12.27
N LYS A 10 1.53 -5.44 12.78
CA LYS A 10 1.91 -5.03 14.13
C LYS A 10 2.66 -3.70 14.18
N ALA A 11 2.99 -3.14 13.03
CA ALA A 11 3.74 -1.89 12.95
C ALA A 11 2.79 -0.69 13.03
N LYS A 12 2.18 -0.48 14.19
CA LYS A 12 1.11 0.51 14.36
C LYS A 12 1.55 1.96 14.18
N SER A 13 2.85 2.24 14.31
CA SER A 13 3.39 3.59 14.16
C SER A 13 4.02 3.82 12.80
N LEU A 14 3.85 2.89 11.87
CA LEU A 14 4.49 2.96 10.55
C LEU A 14 3.98 4.17 9.78
N LEU A 15 4.91 5.00 9.32
CA LEU A 15 4.59 6.20 8.53
C LEU A 15 4.91 6.02 7.06
N VAL A 16 5.97 5.28 6.74
CA VAL A 16 6.43 5.06 5.38
C VAL A 16 6.71 3.58 5.18
N LEU A 17 6.14 2.99 4.14
CA LEU A 17 6.41 1.61 3.78
C LEU A 17 6.92 1.58 2.34
N LYS A 18 8.15 1.11 2.16
CA LYS A 18 8.75 0.92 0.84
C LYS A 18 8.95 -0.57 0.61
N CYS A 19 8.07 -1.14 -0.18
CA CYS A 19 8.15 -2.56 -0.55
C CYS A 19 8.08 -2.75 -2.06
N ASP A 20 8.49 -1.74 -2.79
CA ASP A 20 8.52 -1.78 -4.25
C ASP A 20 9.52 -2.82 -4.77
N ILE A 21 9.30 -3.26 -6.00
CA ILE A 21 10.18 -4.21 -6.68
C ILE A 21 10.35 -5.51 -5.88
N ASN A 22 9.23 -6.17 -5.63
CA ASN A 22 9.17 -7.47 -4.99
C ASN A 22 8.20 -8.37 -5.78
N LYS A 23 7.76 -9.45 -5.18
CA LYS A 23 6.81 -10.39 -5.79
C LYS A 23 5.58 -10.59 -4.93
N LEU A 24 5.15 -9.52 -4.27
CA LEU A 24 3.96 -9.57 -3.42
C LEU A 24 2.72 -9.75 -4.28
N LYS A 25 1.83 -10.62 -3.86
CA LYS A 25 0.54 -10.84 -4.54
C LYS A 25 -0.60 -10.19 -3.79
N ASN A 26 -0.44 -9.98 -2.51
CA ASN A 26 -1.42 -9.31 -1.67
C ASN A 26 -0.67 -8.40 -0.71
N LEU A 27 -1.26 -7.26 -0.41
CA LEU A 27 -0.69 -6.35 0.58
C LEU A 27 -1.83 -5.75 1.38
N ASP A 28 -1.77 -5.91 2.70
CA ASP A 28 -2.77 -5.39 3.62
C ASP A 28 -2.11 -4.40 4.57
N VAL A 29 -2.44 -3.13 4.42
CA VAL A 29 -1.97 -2.07 5.31
C VAL A 29 -3.11 -1.46 6.11
N SER A 30 -4.23 -2.20 6.24
CA SER A 30 -5.40 -1.71 6.93
C SER A 30 -5.16 -1.46 8.42
N GLN A 31 -4.15 -2.11 9.01
CA GLN A 31 -3.79 -1.92 10.43
C GLN A 31 -2.78 -0.79 10.62
N ASN A 32 -2.21 -0.26 9.55
CA ASN A 32 -1.19 0.79 9.62
C ASN A 32 -1.88 2.14 9.47
N GLU A 33 -2.61 2.54 10.50
CA GLU A 33 -3.52 3.70 10.45
C GLU A 33 -2.80 5.04 10.32
N ARG A 34 -1.52 5.08 10.63
CA ARG A 34 -0.72 6.29 10.50
C ARG A 34 0.08 6.36 9.21
N LEU A 35 -0.08 5.37 8.34
CA LEU A 35 0.71 5.29 7.11
C LEU A 35 0.44 6.52 6.24
N ALA A 36 1.51 7.24 5.91
CA ALA A 36 1.44 8.45 5.11
C ALA A 36 1.96 8.24 3.70
N ARG A 37 2.92 7.34 3.52
CA ARG A 37 3.51 7.08 2.20
C ARG A 37 3.66 5.59 1.98
N LEU A 38 3.11 5.12 0.85
CA LEU A 38 3.19 3.71 0.49
C LEU A 38 3.78 3.57 -0.91
N TYR A 39 4.90 2.87 -0.99
CA TYR A 39 5.55 2.54 -2.25
C TYR A 39 5.46 1.03 -2.44
N CYS A 40 4.50 0.58 -3.23
CA CYS A 40 4.33 -0.85 -3.50
C CYS A 40 4.31 -1.13 -5.01
N ASP A 41 4.89 -0.24 -5.78
CA ASP A 41 4.97 -0.39 -7.22
C ASP A 41 5.85 -1.58 -7.63
N ASN A 42 5.61 -2.09 -8.82
CA ASN A 42 6.40 -3.20 -9.40
C ASN A 42 6.42 -4.44 -8.53
N ASN A 43 5.24 -4.90 -8.19
CA ASN A 43 5.01 -6.20 -7.57
C ASN A 43 4.04 -6.97 -8.46
N GLU A 44 3.38 -7.97 -7.89
CA GLU A 44 2.34 -8.74 -8.58
C GLU A 44 1.02 -8.64 -7.81
N ILE A 45 0.78 -7.50 -7.17
CA ILE A 45 -0.34 -7.34 -6.25
C ILE A 45 -1.66 -7.39 -7.00
N GLU A 46 -2.53 -8.31 -6.58
CA GLU A 46 -3.89 -8.42 -7.08
C GLU A 46 -4.88 -7.78 -6.12
N THR A 47 -4.57 -7.87 -4.82
CA THR A 47 -5.41 -7.28 -3.77
C THR A 47 -4.58 -6.36 -2.89
N LEU A 48 -4.93 -5.07 -2.90
CA LEU A 48 -4.34 -4.07 -2.02
C LEU A 48 -5.42 -3.58 -1.07
N THR A 49 -5.24 -3.86 0.23
CA THR A 49 -6.21 -3.50 1.26
C THR A 49 -5.68 -2.31 2.04
N LEU A 50 -6.30 -1.15 1.85
CA LEU A 50 -5.87 0.09 2.47
C LEU A 50 -6.58 0.39 3.78
N GLY A 51 -7.78 -0.14 3.98
CA GLY A 51 -8.63 0.26 5.10
C GLY A 51 -9.11 1.69 4.89
N THR A 52 -9.18 2.48 5.97
CA THR A 52 -9.60 3.87 5.85
C THR A 52 -8.53 4.75 5.23
N ALA A 53 -7.25 4.44 5.48
CA ALA A 53 -6.10 5.17 4.92
C ALA A 53 -6.24 6.68 5.04
N SER A 54 -6.78 7.16 6.17
CA SER A 54 -7.14 8.57 6.33
C SER A 54 -5.92 9.50 6.38
N GLU A 55 -4.74 8.98 6.69
CA GLU A 55 -3.50 9.76 6.77
C GLU A 55 -2.62 9.60 5.52
N LEU A 56 -3.08 8.83 4.54
CA LEU A 56 -2.26 8.52 3.37
C LEU A 56 -2.14 9.74 2.44
N LEU A 57 -0.92 10.16 2.20
CA LEU A 57 -0.61 11.31 1.34
C LEU A 57 -0.13 10.88 -0.03
N LEU A 58 0.60 9.78 -0.11
CA LEU A 58 1.23 9.34 -1.34
C LEU A 58 1.06 7.82 -1.48
N LEU A 59 0.64 7.40 -2.68
CA LEU A 59 0.49 5.99 -3.00
C LEU A 59 1.06 5.70 -4.38
N TYR A 60 2.07 4.86 -4.45
CA TYR A 60 2.61 4.35 -5.71
C TYR A 60 2.33 2.86 -5.78
N CYS A 61 1.45 2.47 -6.70
CA CYS A 61 1.07 1.07 -6.88
C CYS A 61 1.07 0.65 -8.36
N GLN A 62 1.74 1.40 -9.21
CA GLN A 62 1.83 1.06 -10.63
C GLN A 62 2.65 -0.23 -10.82
N GLY A 63 2.49 -0.88 -11.96
CA GLY A 63 3.22 -2.11 -12.24
C GLY A 63 2.73 -3.30 -11.43
N ASN A 64 1.45 -3.33 -11.09
CA ASN A 64 0.81 -4.42 -10.38
C ASN A 64 -0.36 -4.96 -11.19
N ARG A 65 -1.13 -5.84 -10.60
CA ARG A 65 -2.29 -6.48 -11.24
C ARG A 65 -3.58 -6.16 -10.51
N ILE A 66 -3.64 -4.98 -9.89
CA ILE A 66 -4.80 -4.54 -9.10
C ILE A 66 -5.96 -4.23 -10.06
N SER A 67 -7.08 -4.93 -9.89
CA SER A 67 -8.25 -4.71 -10.73
C SER A 67 -9.21 -3.70 -10.13
N SER A 68 -9.10 -3.44 -8.82
CA SER A 68 -10.04 -2.57 -8.11
C SER A 68 -9.29 -1.94 -6.95
N LEU A 69 -9.41 -0.62 -6.81
CA LEU A 69 -8.71 0.12 -5.76
C LEU A 69 -9.71 1.05 -5.08
N ASP A 70 -9.89 0.86 -3.77
CA ASP A 70 -10.81 1.66 -2.98
C ASP A 70 -10.07 2.79 -2.26
N LEU A 71 -10.30 4.00 -2.71
CA LEU A 71 -9.65 5.19 -2.15
C LEU A 71 -10.63 6.11 -1.40
N ILE A 72 -11.83 5.61 -1.10
CA ILE A 72 -12.88 6.45 -0.50
C ILE A 72 -12.42 7.11 0.81
N GLY A 73 -11.69 6.39 1.67
CA GLY A 73 -11.22 6.93 2.94
C GLY A 73 -9.95 7.76 2.83
N ALA A 74 -9.29 7.78 1.69
CA ALA A 74 -7.99 8.44 1.52
C ALA A 74 -8.16 9.94 1.23
N VAL A 75 -8.74 10.66 2.20
CA VAL A 75 -9.16 12.05 2.01
C VAL A 75 -8.01 13.05 1.93
N LYS A 76 -6.80 12.64 2.33
CA LYS A 76 -5.61 13.50 2.28
C LYS A 76 -4.67 13.18 1.13
N LEU A 77 -5.03 12.24 0.26
CA LEU A 77 -4.15 11.78 -0.80
C LEU A 77 -3.86 12.91 -1.79
N ILE A 78 -2.58 13.20 -2.01
CA ILE A 78 -2.15 14.27 -2.91
C ILE A 78 -1.35 13.76 -4.10
N GLU A 79 -0.86 12.52 -4.05
CA GLU A 79 -0.11 11.96 -5.16
C GLU A 79 -0.43 10.47 -5.30
N LEU A 80 -0.83 10.08 -6.51
CA LEU A 80 -1.22 8.70 -6.81
C LEU A 80 -0.56 8.25 -8.10
N GLY A 81 0.24 7.17 -8.01
CA GLY A 81 0.79 6.50 -9.18
C GLY A 81 0.15 5.13 -9.29
N CYS A 82 -0.67 4.91 -10.28
CA CYS A 82 -1.33 3.64 -10.50
C CYS A 82 -1.30 3.27 -11.98
#